data_83d1b75539a24ab8d141394ec68ab0a5
#
_entry.id   83d1b75539a24ab8d141394ec68ab0a5
#
_cell.length_a   1.000
_cell.length_b   1.000
_cell.length_c   1.000
_cell.angle_alpha   90.00
_cell.angle_beta   90.00
_cell.angle_gamma   90.00
#
_symmetry.space_group_name_H-M   'P 1'
#
loop_
_entity.id
_entity.type
_entity.pdbx_description
1 polymer ?
#
loop_
_entity_poly.entity_id
_entity_poly.type
_entity_poly.pdbx_seq_one_letter_code
_entity_poly.pdbx_strand_id
1 'polypeptide(L)'
;MSKYTTEVRFICENSAGLSESEGADNVDSVLDRCWNKVFNFDFPIFDENYRQVLCRKILKHYYTREIAHETVGRWKLALNAKLNEIMPYYNQLYKSELLEFNPFYDVDLTRSREGSGTRDTTGSNSSNRTNSNTETNKNETKDVNSASAVSYTHLRAH
;
A
#
# COMPACT_ATOMS: atom_id res chain seq x y z
N MET A 1 13.66 13.84 34.56
CA MET A 1 12.49 13.28 33.89
C MET A 1 11.36 13.19 34.87
N SER A 2 10.20 13.73 34.55
CA SER A 2 9.00 13.55 35.37
C SER A 2 8.65 12.06 35.43
N LYS A 3 8.36 11.54 36.61
CA LYS A 3 7.95 10.14 36.80
C LYS A 3 6.48 9.88 36.39
N TYR A 4 5.75 10.95 36.11
CA TYR A 4 4.34 10.89 35.84
C TYR A 4 4.08 11.51 34.47
N THR A 5 3.63 10.72 33.55
CA THR A 5 3.18 11.14 32.22
C THR A 5 1.67 10.90 32.12
N THR A 6 1.04 11.58 31.16
CA THR A 6 -0.40 11.45 30.94
C THR A 6 -0.70 10.19 30.15
N GLU A 7 -1.74 9.46 30.52
CA GLU A 7 -2.27 8.36 29.70
C GLU A 7 -3.01 8.91 28.47
N VAL A 8 -3.00 8.12 27.37
CA VAL A 8 -3.76 8.44 26.16
C VAL A 8 -5.26 8.56 26.46
N ARG A 9 -5.78 7.77 27.39
CA ARG A 9 -7.16 7.84 27.88
C ARG A 9 -7.56 9.24 28.28
N PHE A 10 -6.80 9.90 29.16
CA PHE A 10 -7.11 11.25 29.62
C PHE A 10 -7.08 12.29 28.49
N ILE A 11 -6.20 12.11 27.52
CA ILE A 11 -6.15 12.98 26.33
C ILE A 11 -7.43 12.79 25.49
N CYS A 12 -7.87 11.55 25.31
CA CYS A 12 -9.08 11.23 24.55
C CYS A 12 -10.33 11.75 25.26
N GLU A 13 -10.49 11.49 26.56
CA GLU A 13 -11.62 11.91 27.36
C GLU A 13 -11.72 13.45 27.41
N ASN A 14 -10.62 14.14 27.68
CA ASN A 14 -10.58 15.59 27.67
C ASN A 14 -10.90 16.17 26.28
N SER A 15 -10.37 15.56 25.22
CA SER A 15 -10.67 15.97 23.85
C SER A 15 -12.13 15.70 23.46
N ALA A 16 -12.74 14.67 24.00
CA ALA A 16 -14.16 14.37 23.83
C ALA A 16 -15.09 15.29 24.63
N GLY A 17 -14.54 16.10 25.56
CA GLY A 17 -15.28 16.99 26.44
C GLY A 17 -15.87 16.28 27.66
N LEU A 18 -15.27 15.18 28.09
CA LEU A 18 -15.65 14.46 29.29
C LEU A 18 -14.78 14.94 30.48
N SER A 19 -15.42 15.15 31.63
CA SER A 19 -14.73 15.56 32.86
C SER A 19 -14.39 14.36 33.75
N GLU A 20 -15.09 13.27 33.60
CA GLU A 20 -14.95 12.05 34.37
C GLU A 20 -14.87 10.84 33.47
N SER A 21 -14.06 9.86 33.90
CA SER A 21 -13.92 8.59 33.18
C SER A 21 -15.06 7.66 33.62
N GLU A 22 -15.87 7.22 32.66
CA GLU A 22 -16.93 6.24 32.90
C GLU A 22 -16.42 4.78 32.82
N GLY A 23 -15.12 4.61 32.62
CA GLY A 23 -14.50 3.29 32.52
C GLY A 23 -14.45 2.73 31.08
N ALA A 24 -14.40 1.40 30.96
CA ALA A 24 -14.15 0.75 29.68
C ALA A 24 -15.37 0.73 28.73
N ASP A 25 -16.58 0.89 29.28
CA ASP A 25 -17.82 0.65 28.53
C ASP A 25 -18.11 1.73 27.46
N ASN A 26 -17.54 2.93 27.64
CA ASN A 26 -17.76 4.03 26.73
C ASN A 26 -16.56 4.36 25.82
N VAL A 27 -15.50 3.54 25.81
CA VAL A 27 -14.26 3.78 25.05
C VAL A 27 -14.55 4.06 23.57
N ASP A 28 -15.37 3.27 22.92
CA ASP A 28 -15.66 3.44 21.50
C ASP A 28 -16.37 4.79 21.23
N SER A 29 -17.29 5.19 22.11
CA SER A 29 -17.95 6.51 22.02
C SER A 29 -16.99 7.68 22.23
N VAL A 30 -16.05 7.55 23.18
CA VAL A 30 -15.00 8.54 23.40
C VAL A 30 -14.10 8.66 22.16
N LEU A 31 -13.67 7.53 21.61
CA LEU A 31 -12.81 7.49 20.44
C LEU A 31 -13.47 8.13 19.21
N ASP A 32 -14.77 7.93 19.02
CA ASP A 32 -15.52 8.56 17.93
C ASP A 32 -15.55 10.09 18.02
N ARG A 33 -15.51 10.63 19.21
CA ARG A 33 -15.55 12.08 19.43
C ARG A 33 -14.16 12.74 19.43
N CYS A 34 -13.10 11.97 19.76
CA CYS A 34 -11.77 12.55 19.98
C CYS A 34 -10.78 12.32 18.85
N TRP A 35 -10.95 11.30 18.01
CA TRP A 35 -9.95 10.89 17.02
C TRP A 35 -9.46 12.04 16.12
N ASN A 36 -10.38 12.86 15.60
CA ASN A 36 -10.06 13.99 14.73
C ASN A 36 -9.35 15.16 15.47
N LYS A 37 -9.59 15.29 16.76
CA LYS A 37 -8.92 16.31 17.60
C LYS A 37 -7.53 15.88 18.02
N VAL A 38 -7.31 14.57 18.19
CA VAL A 38 -6.01 14.00 18.49
C VAL A 38 -5.15 13.97 17.23
N PHE A 39 -5.68 13.45 16.12
CA PHE A 39 -5.01 13.41 14.82
C PHE A 39 -5.36 14.64 13.95
N ASN A 40 -5.15 15.83 14.51
CA ASN A 40 -5.36 17.09 13.80
C ASN A 40 -4.19 17.48 12.87
N PHE A 41 -3.47 16.50 12.36
CA PHE A 41 -2.36 16.63 11.44
C PHE A 41 -2.53 15.65 10.28
N ASP A 42 -1.84 15.93 9.18
CA ASP A 42 -1.90 15.09 7.99
C ASP A 42 -0.77 14.06 7.97
N PHE A 43 -1.07 12.88 7.42
CA PHE A 43 -0.11 11.81 7.15
C PHE A 43 -0.61 10.98 5.96
N PRO A 44 0.30 10.41 5.14
CA PRO A 44 -0.09 9.65 3.96
C PRO A 44 -0.82 8.35 4.33
N ILE A 45 -1.99 8.13 3.73
CA ILE A 45 -2.75 6.89 3.88
C ILE A 45 -3.21 6.42 2.50
N PHE A 46 -3.26 5.11 2.29
CA PHE A 46 -3.64 4.51 1.02
C PHE A 46 -5.12 4.74 0.68
N ASP A 47 -6.00 4.60 1.68
CA ASP A 47 -7.44 4.82 1.55
C ASP A 47 -7.90 5.80 2.62
N GLU A 48 -8.36 6.98 2.18
CA GLU A 48 -8.87 8.02 3.07
C GLU A 48 -10.12 7.59 3.84
N ASN A 49 -10.94 6.72 3.27
CA ASN A 49 -12.12 6.20 3.97
C ASN A 49 -11.74 5.35 5.19
N TYR A 50 -10.53 4.78 5.16
CA TYR A 50 -10.01 3.97 6.27
C TYR A 50 -9.33 4.81 7.36
N ARG A 51 -9.07 6.10 7.13
CA ARG A 51 -8.36 6.99 8.08
C ARG A 51 -8.97 6.98 9.47
N GLN A 52 -10.28 7.16 9.57
CA GLN A 52 -10.99 7.15 10.87
C GLN A 52 -10.81 5.82 11.60
N VAL A 53 -10.96 4.71 10.88
CA VAL A 53 -10.83 3.36 11.45
C VAL A 53 -9.42 3.13 11.96
N LEU A 54 -8.40 3.52 11.19
CA LEU A 54 -6.99 3.39 11.58
C LEU A 54 -6.69 4.23 12.82
N CYS A 55 -7.06 5.50 12.83
CA CYS A 55 -6.84 6.41 13.97
C CYS A 55 -7.49 5.87 15.25
N ARG A 56 -8.73 5.39 15.16
CA ARG A 56 -9.44 4.77 16.31
C ARG A 56 -8.74 3.51 16.79
N LYS A 57 -8.28 2.65 15.89
CA LYS A 57 -7.51 1.44 16.25
C LYS A 57 -6.22 1.79 16.97
N ILE A 58 -5.49 2.79 16.52
CA ILE A 58 -4.26 3.27 17.17
C ILE A 58 -4.59 3.76 18.58
N LEU A 59 -5.57 4.65 18.74
CA LEU A 59 -5.95 5.17 20.05
C LEU A 59 -6.44 4.06 20.98
N LYS A 60 -7.24 3.11 20.49
CA LYS A 60 -7.74 1.98 21.27
C LYS A 60 -6.61 1.07 21.74
N HIS A 61 -5.62 0.81 20.88
CA HIS A 61 -4.45 -0.01 21.23
C HIS A 61 -3.59 0.62 22.34
N TYR A 62 -3.44 1.93 22.31
CA TYR A 62 -2.61 2.65 23.27
C TYR A 62 -3.42 3.33 24.39
N TYR A 63 -4.71 3.05 24.52
CA TYR A 63 -5.65 3.79 25.36
C TYR A 63 -5.20 3.95 26.81
N THR A 64 -4.69 2.89 27.42
CA THR A 64 -4.21 2.85 28.79
C THR A 64 -2.70 3.04 28.91
N ARG A 65 -2.02 3.41 27.82
CA ARG A 65 -0.58 3.65 27.82
C ARG A 65 -0.27 5.11 28.08
N GLU A 66 0.82 5.34 28.78
CA GLU A 66 1.37 6.67 28.98
C GLU A 66 2.06 7.19 27.71
N ILE A 67 1.94 8.48 27.44
CA ILE A 67 2.52 9.11 26.23
C ILE A 67 4.04 9.22 26.25
N ALA A 68 4.69 9.00 27.40
CA ALA A 68 6.14 9.10 27.61
C ALA A 68 6.78 10.43 27.14
N HIS A 69 5.97 11.48 27.02
CA HIS A 69 6.40 12.83 26.66
C HIS A 69 5.93 13.83 27.72
N GLU A 70 6.69 14.89 27.90
CA GLU A 70 6.40 15.91 28.92
C GLU A 70 5.08 16.65 28.65
N THR A 71 4.72 16.80 27.37
CA THR A 71 3.50 17.49 26.96
C THR A 71 2.76 16.76 25.85
N VAL A 72 1.45 16.93 25.81
CA VAL A 72 0.59 16.38 24.74
C VAL A 72 1.00 16.92 23.36
N GLY A 73 1.44 18.18 23.29
CA GLY A 73 1.91 18.78 22.03
C GLY A 73 3.15 18.08 21.47
N ARG A 74 4.15 17.80 22.33
CA ARG A 74 5.36 17.05 21.93
C ARG A 74 5.01 15.62 21.50
N TRP A 75 4.11 14.97 22.21
CA TRP A 75 3.64 13.65 21.83
C TRP A 75 2.96 13.66 20.46
N LYS A 76 2.06 14.60 20.19
CA LYS A 76 1.42 14.73 18.88
C LYS A 76 2.43 14.99 17.76
N LEU A 77 3.45 15.83 18.01
CA LEU A 77 4.52 16.06 17.04
C LEU A 77 5.30 14.77 16.74
N ALA A 78 5.67 14.02 17.77
CA ALA A 78 6.36 12.74 17.61
C ALA A 78 5.49 11.70 16.89
N LEU A 79 4.19 11.65 17.20
CA LEU A 79 3.22 10.78 16.55
C LEU A 79 3.07 11.11 15.07
N ASN A 80 2.97 12.41 14.72
CA ASN A 80 2.94 12.86 13.34
C ASN A 80 4.21 12.47 12.59
N ALA A 81 5.39 12.77 13.15
CA ALA A 81 6.66 12.39 12.53
C ALA A 81 6.74 10.88 12.29
N LYS A 82 6.33 10.08 13.29
CA LYS A 82 6.36 8.62 13.17
C LYS A 82 5.38 8.08 12.12
N LEU A 83 4.18 8.60 12.05
CA LEU A 83 3.21 8.19 11.03
C LEU A 83 3.67 8.56 9.62
N ASN A 84 4.25 9.75 9.43
CA ASN A 84 4.81 10.15 8.13
C ASN A 84 6.02 9.29 7.73
N GLU A 85 6.76 8.75 8.68
CA GLU A 85 7.89 7.84 8.41
C GLU A 85 7.41 6.44 7.99
N ILE A 86 6.44 5.87 8.71
CA ILE A 86 6.07 4.45 8.53
C ILE A 86 4.96 4.24 7.50
N MET A 87 4.00 5.17 7.37
CA MET A 87 2.83 4.97 6.53
C MET A 87 3.14 4.79 5.03
N PRO A 88 4.15 5.44 4.43
CA PRO A 88 4.52 5.17 3.04
C PRO A 88 4.85 3.69 2.78
N TYR A 89 5.52 3.03 3.72
CA TYR A 89 5.82 1.60 3.64
C TYR A 89 4.55 0.75 3.71
N TYR A 90 3.67 1.01 4.67
CA TYR A 90 2.41 0.28 4.78
C TYR A 90 1.49 0.52 3.58
N ASN A 91 1.48 1.73 3.02
CA ASN A 91 0.73 2.03 1.80
C ASN A 91 1.20 1.19 0.60
N GLN A 92 2.51 0.90 0.50
CA GLN A 92 3.04 -0.01 -0.52
C GLN A 92 2.59 -1.46 -0.27
N LEU A 93 2.57 -1.91 0.98
CA LEU A 93 2.04 -3.23 1.33
C LEU A 93 0.56 -3.36 0.96
N TYR A 94 -0.27 -2.36 1.26
CA TYR A 94 -1.68 -2.37 0.85
C TYR A 94 -1.84 -2.41 -0.66
N LYS A 95 -1.01 -1.68 -1.41
CA LYS A 95 -1.00 -1.75 -2.88
C LYS A 95 -0.64 -3.15 -3.39
N SER A 96 0.34 -3.80 -2.76
CA SER A 96 0.76 -5.15 -3.18
C SER A 96 -0.31 -6.21 -2.91
N GLU A 97 -1.09 -6.06 -1.83
CA GLU A 97 -2.22 -6.94 -1.52
C GLU A 97 -3.38 -6.83 -2.53
N LEU A 98 -3.52 -5.67 -3.17
CA LEU A 98 -4.55 -5.44 -4.18
C LEU A 98 -4.13 -5.91 -5.59
N LEU A 99 -2.86 -6.29 -5.78
CA LEU A 99 -2.40 -6.83 -7.05
C LEU A 99 -2.93 -8.26 -7.21
N GLU A 100 -3.72 -8.47 -8.24
CA GLU A 100 -4.13 -9.82 -8.64
C GLU A 100 -2.91 -10.56 -9.18
N PHE A 101 -2.39 -11.49 -8.40
CA PHE A 101 -1.31 -12.35 -8.80
C PHE A 101 -1.88 -13.60 -9.49
N ASN A 102 -1.60 -13.74 -10.77
CA ASN A 102 -1.91 -14.96 -11.49
C ASN A 102 -0.65 -15.87 -11.55
N PRO A 103 -0.60 -16.96 -10.77
CA PRO A 103 0.58 -17.81 -10.68
C PRO A 103 0.90 -18.56 -11.99
N PHE A 104 -0.01 -18.54 -12.98
CA PHE A 104 0.19 -19.18 -14.28
C PHE A 104 0.84 -18.27 -15.32
N TYR A 105 0.97 -16.96 -15.03
CA TYR A 105 1.64 -16.00 -15.91
C TYR A 105 2.87 -15.41 -15.21
N ASP A 106 4.05 -15.84 -15.66
CA ASP A 106 5.31 -15.33 -15.12
C ASP A 106 5.67 -13.97 -15.73
N VAL A 107 5.39 -13.79 -17.01
CA VAL A 107 5.60 -12.53 -17.73
C VAL A 107 4.53 -12.34 -18.81
N ASP A 108 3.82 -11.23 -18.79
CA ASP A 108 2.99 -10.78 -19.92
C ASP A 108 3.80 -9.77 -20.75
N LEU A 109 4.55 -10.28 -21.73
CA LEU A 109 5.42 -9.49 -22.58
C LEU A 109 4.70 -9.14 -23.89
N THR A 110 3.97 -8.03 -23.90
CA THR A 110 3.41 -7.49 -25.16
C THR A 110 4.48 -6.72 -25.90
N ARG A 111 5.11 -7.37 -26.89
CA ARG A 111 6.12 -6.74 -27.74
C ARG A 111 5.49 -6.21 -29.02
N SER A 112 5.19 -4.92 -29.08
CA SER A 112 4.84 -4.23 -30.31
C SER A 112 6.10 -3.87 -31.10
N ARG A 113 6.28 -4.46 -32.26
CA ARG A 113 7.38 -4.16 -33.18
C ARG A 113 6.84 -3.33 -34.34
N GLU A 114 6.93 -2.01 -34.25
CA GLU A 114 6.75 -1.14 -35.40
C GLU A 114 8.07 -1.08 -36.18
N GLY A 115 8.16 -1.91 -37.22
CA GLY A 115 9.28 -1.90 -38.12
C GLY A 115 8.86 -1.35 -39.48
N SER A 116 9.06 -0.06 -39.74
CA SER A 116 9.07 0.48 -41.11
C SER A 116 10.45 0.22 -41.73
N GLY A 117 10.60 -0.96 -42.31
CA GLY A 117 11.80 -1.30 -43.05
C GLY A 117 11.57 -1.01 -44.53
N THR A 118 12.09 0.12 -45.03
CA THR A 118 12.27 0.31 -46.49
C THR A 118 13.40 -0.59 -46.94
N ARG A 119 13.09 -1.65 -47.63
CA ARG A 119 14.08 -2.51 -48.25
C ARG A 119 14.31 -2.00 -49.66
N ASP A 120 15.35 -1.21 -49.90
CA ASP A 120 15.84 -0.90 -51.24
C ASP A 120 16.55 -2.11 -51.76
N THR A 121 15.82 -2.88 -52.60
CA THR A 121 16.41 -3.95 -53.39
C THR A 121 16.68 -3.38 -54.79
N THR A 122 17.87 -2.83 -55.00
CA THR A 122 18.41 -2.60 -56.33
C THR A 122 18.89 -3.94 -56.91
N GLY A 123 17.98 -4.65 -57.50
CA GLY A 123 18.29 -5.87 -58.26
C GLY A 123 17.30 -5.96 -59.38
N SER A 124 17.75 -5.64 -60.60
CA SER A 124 16.99 -5.81 -61.83
C SER A 124 16.66 -7.27 -62.05
N ASN A 125 15.41 -7.65 -61.78
CA ASN A 125 14.81 -8.85 -62.38
C ASN A 125 13.32 -8.57 -62.56
N SER A 126 12.96 -8.40 -63.84
CA SER A 126 11.61 -8.21 -64.32
C SER A 126 10.82 -9.50 -64.13
N SER A 127 9.97 -9.56 -63.12
CA SER A 127 8.80 -10.39 -63.13
C SER A 127 7.69 -9.68 -62.38
N ASN A 128 6.69 -9.22 -63.17
CA ASN A 128 5.44 -8.68 -62.67
C ASN A 128 4.74 -9.71 -61.78
N ARG A 129 4.76 -9.44 -60.45
CA ARG A 129 3.84 -10.08 -59.52
C ARG A 129 3.29 -9.00 -58.60
N THR A 130 2.16 -8.48 -59.02
CA THR A 130 1.32 -7.66 -58.14
C THR A 130 0.76 -8.57 -57.06
N ASN A 131 1.41 -8.57 -55.86
CA ASN A 131 0.85 -9.19 -54.68
C ASN A 131 0.56 -8.07 -53.69
N SER A 132 -0.69 -7.58 -53.73
CA SER A 132 -1.21 -6.72 -52.66
C SER A 132 -1.63 -7.63 -51.48
N ASN A 133 -0.68 -8.01 -50.63
CA ASN A 133 -0.97 -8.62 -49.36
C ASN A 133 -0.78 -7.55 -48.27
N THR A 134 -1.90 -6.98 -47.87
CA THR A 134 -1.97 -6.25 -46.62
C THR A 134 -2.11 -7.30 -45.51
N GLU A 135 -1.01 -7.93 -45.13
CA GLU A 135 -0.96 -8.76 -43.94
C GLU A 135 -0.70 -7.84 -42.75
N THR A 136 -1.78 -7.53 -42.05
CA THR A 136 -1.70 -7.07 -40.67
C THR A 136 -1.34 -8.29 -39.81
N ASN A 137 -0.05 -8.64 -39.75
CA ASN A 137 0.44 -9.67 -38.85
C ASN A 137 0.45 -9.14 -37.43
N LYS A 138 -0.68 -9.25 -36.76
CA LYS A 138 -0.71 -9.23 -35.29
C LYS A 138 -0.23 -10.60 -34.83
N ASN A 139 1.07 -10.79 -34.77
CA ASN A 139 1.64 -11.91 -34.02
C ASN A 139 1.55 -11.57 -32.53
N GLU A 140 0.42 -11.88 -31.93
CA GLU A 140 0.34 -12.11 -30.50
C GLU A 140 0.98 -13.46 -30.20
N THR A 141 2.29 -13.49 -30.08
CA THR A 141 2.98 -14.65 -29.51
C THR A 141 2.79 -14.59 -28.01
N LYS A 142 1.77 -15.27 -27.51
CA LYS A 142 1.70 -15.61 -26.09
C LYS A 142 2.71 -16.73 -25.86
N ASP A 143 3.93 -16.38 -25.52
CA ASP A 143 4.87 -17.34 -24.97
C ASP A 143 4.42 -17.67 -23.55
N VAL A 144 3.62 -18.71 -23.46
CA VAL A 144 3.34 -19.37 -22.18
C VAL A 144 4.60 -20.16 -21.85
N ASN A 145 5.54 -19.55 -21.14
CA ASN A 145 6.60 -20.30 -20.49
C ASN A 145 5.95 -21.13 -19.40
N SER A 146 5.72 -22.41 -19.72
CA SER A 146 5.41 -23.40 -18.71
C SER A 146 6.61 -23.45 -17.76
N ALA A 147 6.45 -22.84 -16.56
CA ALA A 147 7.43 -22.96 -15.50
C ALA A 147 7.68 -24.44 -15.26
N SER A 148 8.87 -24.89 -15.59
CA SER A 148 9.34 -26.22 -15.22
C SER A 148 9.27 -26.28 -13.70
N ALA A 149 8.46 -27.19 -13.19
CA ALA A 149 8.31 -27.42 -11.76
C ALA A 149 9.69 -27.70 -11.17
N VAL A 150 10.20 -26.73 -10.41
CA VAL A 150 11.39 -26.94 -9.59
C VAL A 150 10.96 -27.86 -8.46
N SER A 151 11.27 -29.13 -8.61
CA SER A 151 11.11 -30.14 -7.57
C SER A 151 12.02 -29.78 -6.41
N TYR A 152 11.44 -29.22 -5.35
CA TYR A 152 12.14 -29.12 -4.07
C TYR A 152 12.24 -30.51 -3.46
N THR A 153 13.35 -31.18 -3.72
CA THR A 153 13.72 -32.36 -2.97
C THR A 153 14.08 -31.94 -1.55
N HIS A 154 13.33 -32.48 -0.62
CA HIS A 154 13.55 -32.41 0.82
C HIS A 154 15.00 -32.66 1.20
N LEU A 155 15.67 -31.69 1.77
CA LEU A 155 16.81 -31.91 2.65
C LEU A 155 16.27 -32.18 4.06
N ARG A 156 16.16 -33.46 4.38
CA ARG A 156 15.92 -33.96 5.73
C ARG A 156 17.26 -33.92 6.45
N ALA A 157 17.41 -32.97 7.39
CA ALA A 157 18.56 -32.95 8.29
C ALA A 157 18.38 -34.03 9.35
N HIS A 158 19.45 -34.80 9.54
CA HIS A 158 19.66 -35.67 10.69
C HIS A 158 20.14 -34.87 11.90
#